data_790aba6d81a2ba72ad449725783d1ece
#
_entry.id   790aba6d81a2ba72ad449725783d1ece
#
_cell.length_a   1.000
_cell.length_b   1.000
_cell.length_c   1.000
_cell.angle_alpha   90.00
_cell.angle_beta   90.00
_cell.angle_gamma   90.00
#
_symmetry.space_group_name_H-M   'P 1'
#
loop_
_entity.id
_entity.type
_entity.pdbx_description
1 polymer ?
#
loop_
_entity_poly.entity_id
_entity_poly.type
_entity_poly.pdbx_seq_one_letter_code
_entity_poly.pdbx_strand_id
1 'polypeptide(L)'
;MGGAEINKRRKKRRGLFDAIFPREYDFEDMLAHQAERTLAGVRVFAGWLDKIPLAEPVILGQIETEVDEMRYHLEEKLLEAFSTPFDRQDIYHLSRQMDYILNFSRETATEMFAFGVEPDDHIRKMVRGLLYGTEQVSAAVRVMGSDQKQVEQAIREARKAMRAIEADYITGMQDLFSTGDPMTALRKREIYHHIRDAGRALRATVDILHKAVVGIS
;
A
#
# COMPACT_ATOMS: atom_id res chain seq x y z
N MET A 1 -21.49 -54.36 6.93
CA MET A 1 -22.16 -53.24 6.24
C MET A 1 -22.45 -52.10 7.23
N GLY A 2 -21.43 -51.46 7.79
CA GLY A 2 -21.61 -50.43 8.84
C GLY A 2 -20.72 -49.19 8.76
N GLY A 3 -19.81 -49.12 7.75
CA GLY A 3 -18.83 -48.03 7.66
C GLY A 3 -19.20 -46.85 6.78
N ALA A 4 -20.13 -47.00 5.85
CA ALA A 4 -20.48 -45.95 4.87
C ALA A 4 -21.55 -44.97 5.36
N GLU A 5 -22.44 -45.37 6.26
CA GLU A 5 -23.49 -44.52 6.82
C GLU A 5 -22.99 -43.54 7.88
N ILE A 6 -21.97 -43.89 8.66
CA ILE A 6 -21.40 -43.03 9.70
C ILE A 6 -20.67 -41.82 9.05
N ASN A 7 -20.06 -42.04 7.89
CA ASN A 7 -19.31 -40.96 7.19
C ASN A 7 -20.25 -39.96 6.47
N LYS A 8 -21.44 -40.39 6.00
CA LYS A 8 -22.45 -39.49 5.43
C LYS A 8 -23.12 -38.60 6.48
N ARG A 9 -23.35 -39.12 7.69
CA ARG A 9 -23.94 -38.32 8.79
C ARG A 9 -22.95 -37.26 9.34
N ARG A 10 -21.64 -37.57 9.34
CA ARG A 10 -20.59 -36.61 9.76
C ARG A 10 -20.42 -35.43 8.76
N LYS A 11 -20.54 -35.70 7.46
CA LYS A 11 -20.49 -34.65 6.41
C LYS A 11 -21.72 -33.73 6.44
N LYS A 12 -22.90 -34.26 6.74
CA LYS A 12 -24.15 -33.48 6.83
C LYS A 12 -24.20 -32.59 8.08
N ARG A 13 -23.55 -32.99 9.19
CA ARG A 13 -23.45 -32.18 10.39
C ARG A 13 -22.49 -31.00 10.28
N ARG A 14 -21.40 -31.10 9.52
CA ARG A 14 -20.50 -29.97 9.26
C ARG A 14 -21.21 -28.82 8.52
N GLY A 15 -21.97 -29.11 7.47
CA GLY A 15 -22.68 -28.08 6.71
C GLY A 15 -23.81 -27.36 7.45
N LEU A 16 -24.34 -27.92 8.56
CA LEU A 16 -25.35 -27.24 9.39
C LEU A 16 -24.70 -26.37 10.48
N PHE A 17 -23.51 -26.75 10.96
CA PHE A 17 -22.77 -25.94 11.94
C PHE A 17 -22.14 -24.70 11.28
N ASP A 18 -21.63 -24.81 10.06
CA ASP A 18 -21.09 -23.67 9.29
C ASP A 18 -22.18 -22.63 8.92
N ALA A 19 -23.45 -23.01 8.94
CA ALA A 19 -24.57 -22.10 8.71
C ALA A 19 -25.05 -21.37 9.98
N ILE A 20 -24.61 -21.80 11.16
CA ILE A 20 -25.03 -21.25 12.47
C ILE A 20 -23.96 -20.33 13.07
N PHE A 21 -22.69 -20.51 12.72
CA PHE A 21 -21.61 -19.65 13.18
C PHE A 21 -21.20 -18.70 12.04
N PRO A 22 -21.23 -17.38 12.27
CA PRO A 22 -20.74 -16.39 11.29
C PRO A 22 -19.28 -16.71 10.92
N ARG A 23 -18.94 -16.58 9.65
CA ARG A 23 -17.56 -16.72 9.22
C ARG A 23 -16.74 -15.56 9.81
N GLU A 24 -15.76 -15.89 10.60
CA GLU A 24 -14.75 -14.94 11.07
C GLU A 24 -13.64 -14.87 10.01
N TYR A 25 -13.30 -13.67 9.58
CA TYR A 25 -12.19 -13.39 8.68
C TYR A 25 -11.12 -12.65 9.45
N ASP A 26 -9.86 -13.04 9.26
CA ASP A 26 -8.73 -12.36 9.86
C ASP A 26 -8.32 -11.15 9.01
N PHE A 27 -9.01 -10.03 9.23
CA PHE A 27 -8.74 -8.79 8.50
C PHE A 27 -7.38 -8.18 8.85
N GLU A 28 -6.86 -8.41 10.05
CA GLU A 28 -5.54 -7.94 10.44
C GLU A 28 -4.46 -8.65 9.62
N ASP A 29 -4.56 -9.97 9.47
CA ASP A 29 -3.66 -10.77 8.65
C ASP A 29 -3.77 -10.40 7.15
N MET A 30 -4.97 -10.22 6.63
CA MET A 30 -5.19 -9.79 5.25
C MET A 30 -4.55 -8.42 4.97
N LEU A 31 -4.71 -7.44 5.86
CA LEU A 31 -4.09 -6.13 5.75
C LEU A 31 -2.56 -6.21 5.88
N ALA A 32 -2.04 -7.07 6.77
CA ALA A 32 -0.60 -7.26 6.93
C ALA A 32 0.03 -7.84 5.66
N HIS A 33 -0.57 -8.84 5.05
CA HIS A 33 -0.12 -9.41 3.78
C HIS A 33 -0.15 -8.38 2.64
N GLN A 34 -1.22 -7.59 2.54
CA GLN A 34 -1.30 -6.51 1.54
C GLN A 34 -0.22 -5.45 1.78
N ALA A 35 0.02 -5.04 3.04
CA ALA A 35 1.06 -4.07 3.38
C ALA A 35 2.46 -4.58 3.02
N GLU A 36 2.76 -5.85 3.26
CA GLU A 36 4.02 -6.48 2.87
C GLU A 36 4.20 -6.51 1.35
N ARG A 37 3.13 -6.81 0.62
CA ARG A 37 3.19 -6.86 -0.84
C ARG A 37 3.31 -5.46 -1.44
N THR A 38 2.61 -4.46 -0.91
CA THR A 38 2.77 -3.04 -1.26
C THR A 38 4.22 -2.59 -1.04
N LEU A 39 4.80 -2.91 0.12
CA LEU A 39 6.21 -2.62 0.41
C LEU A 39 7.16 -3.28 -0.59
N ALA A 40 6.93 -4.55 -0.95
CA ALA A 40 7.73 -5.23 -1.96
C ALA A 40 7.68 -4.51 -3.31
N GLY A 41 6.52 -4.00 -3.73
CA GLY A 41 6.37 -3.20 -4.94
C GLY A 41 7.14 -1.88 -4.89
N VAL A 42 7.04 -1.14 -3.77
CA VAL A 42 7.80 0.11 -3.61
C VAL A 42 9.32 -0.13 -3.58
N ARG A 43 9.79 -1.26 -3.01
CA ARG A 43 11.20 -1.68 -3.10
C ARG A 43 11.64 -1.96 -4.53
N VAL A 44 10.79 -2.64 -5.31
CA VAL A 44 11.06 -2.89 -6.74
C VAL A 44 11.14 -1.57 -7.49
N PHE A 45 10.23 -0.63 -7.23
CA PHE A 45 10.27 0.70 -7.82
C PHE A 45 11.55 1.45 -7.48
N ALA A 46 11.95 1.49 -6.20
CA ALA A 46 13.20 2.13 -5.79
C ALA A 46 14.42 1.51 -6.46
N GLY A 47 14.52 0.17 -6.50
CA GLY A 47 15.62 -0.54 -7.16
C GLY A 47 15.60 -0.43 -8.69
N TRP A 48 14.42 -0.18 -9.28
CA TRP A 48 14.29 0.04 -10.73
C TRP A 48 14.94 1.35 -11.15
N LEU A 49 14.86 2.41 -10.32
CA LEU A 49 15.50 3.71 -10.58
C LEU A 49 17.04 3.64 -10.63
N ASP A 50 17.65 2.58 -10.12
CA ASP A 50 19.10 2.41 -10.11
C ASP A 50 19.63 1.72 -11.39
N LYS A 51 18.73 1.22 -12.25
CA LYS A 51 19.07 0.49 -13.48
C LYS A 51 18.95 1.41 -14.69
N ILE A 52 20.08 1.96 -15.13
CA ILE A 52 20.13 2.85 -16.28
C ILE A 52 20.76 2.09 -17.47
N PRO A 53 20.16 2.14 -18.67
CA PRO A 53 18.90 2.80 -19.04
C PRO A 53 17.70 2.14 -18.40
N LEU A 54 16.63 2.92 -18.13
CA LEU A 54 15.40 2.39 -17.57
C LEU A 54 14.77 1.42 -18.58
N ALA A 55 14.35 0.25 -18.07
CA ALA A 55 13.58 -0.73 -18.83
C ALA A 55 12.09 -0.62 -18.49
N GLU A 56 11.23 -1.24 -19.29
CA GLU A 56 9.80 -1.33 -18.98
C GLU A 56 9.56 -1.93 -17.59
N PRO A 57 8.73 -1.31 -16.72
CA PRO A 57 8.55 -1.73 -15.32
C PRO A 57 7.60 -2.92 -15.15
N VAL A 58 7.80 -4.01 -15.89
CA VAL A 58 6.91 -5.18 -15.96
C VAL A 58 6.68 -5.82 -14.58
N ILE A 59 7.76 -6.02 -13.81
CA ILE A 59 7.68 -6.65 -12.49
C ILE A 59 6.84 -5.81 -11.52
N LEU A 60 6.97 -4.48 -11.60
CA LEU A 60 6.17 -3.58 -10.77
C LEU A 60 4.68 -3.67 -11.12
N GLY A 61 4.34 -3.78 -12.41
CA GLY A 61 2.97 -4.00 -12.85
C GLY A 61 2.38 -5.33 -12.36
N GLN A 62 3.16 -6.40 -12.34
CA GLN A 62 2.72 -7.68 -11.80
C GLN A 62 2.39 -7.59 -10.30
N ILE A 63 3.25 -6.91 -9.52
CA ILE A 63 3.03 -6.74 -8.08
C ILE A 63 1.81 -5.87 -7.81
N GLU A 64 1.59 -4.82 -8.61
CA GLU A 64 0.41 -3.97 -8.48
C GLU A 64 -0.88 -4.75 -8.73
N THR A 65 -0.91 -5.59 -9.77
CA THR A 65 -2.06 -6.47 -10.03
C THR A 65 -2.34 -7.41 -8.85
N GLU A 66 -1.31 -7.98 -8.23
CA GLU A 66 -1.49 -8.84 -7.04
C GLU A 66 -2.05 -8.06 -5.84
N VAL A 67 -1.61 -6.82 -5.61
CA VAL A 67 -2.13 -5.97 -4.52
C VAL A 67 -3.58 -5.56 -4.79
N ASP A 68 -3.93 -5.26 -6.04
CA ASP A 68 -5.30 -4.98 -6.45
C ASP A 68 -6.23 -6.18 -6.21
N GLU A 69 -5.78 -7.41 -6.54
CA GLU A 69 -6.50 -8.65 -6.24
C GLU A 69 -6.68 -8.87 -4.73
N MET A 70 -5.64 -8.58 -3.92
CA MET A 70 -5.74 -8.65 -2.44
C MET A 70 -6.77 -7.68 -1.91
N ARG A 71 -6.82 -6.45 -2.43
CA ARG A 71 -7.81 -5.44 -2.08
C ARG A 71 -9.22 -5.90 -2.42
N TYR A 72 -9.46 -6.38 -3.63
CA TYR A 72 -10.78 -6.89 -4.03
C TYR A 72 -11.23 -8.06 -3.16
N HIS A 73 -10.32 -8.98 -2.86
CA HIS A 73 -10.62 -10.10 -1.99
C HIS A 73 -11.01 -9.64 -0.57
N LEU A 74 -10.28 -8.67 0.00
CA LEU A 74 -10.61 -8.09 1.30
C LEU A 74 -11.98 -7.40 1.27
N GLU A 75 -12.29 -6.62 0.22
CA GLU A 75 -13.59 -5.96 0.04
C GLU A 75 -14.73 -6.98 -0.02
N GLU A 76 -14.56 -8.10 -0.73
CA GLU A 76 -15.52 -9.20 -0.77
C GLU A 76 -15.77 -9.78 0.62
N LYS A 77 -14.69 -10.04 1.40
CA LYS A 77 -14.80 -10.57 2.75
C LYS A 77 -15.44 -9.57 3.73
N LEU A 78 -15.23 -8.27 3.54
CA LEU A 78 -15.92 -7.24 4.32
C LEU A 78 -17.44 -7.27 4.10
N LEU A 79 -17.93 -7.57 2.91
CA LEU A 79 -19.37 -7.70 2.64
C LEU A 79 -19.97 -8.93 3.31
N GLU A 80 -19.22 -10.02 3.40
CA GLU A 80 -19.67 -11.29 4.00
C GLU A 80 -19.56 -11.32 5.54
N ALA A 81 -18.68 -10.49 6.13
CA ALA A 81 -18.35 -10.53 7.53
C ALA A 81 -19.50 -10.08 8.42
N PHE A 82 -19.80 -10.83 9.47
CA PHE A 82 -20.74 -10.45 10.53
C PHE A 82 -20.15 -9.39 11.47
N SER A 83 -18.90 -9.57 11.88
CA SER A 83 -18.15 -8.66 12.75
C SER A 83 -16.76 -8.38 12.19
N THR A 84 -16.16 -7.28 12.62
CA THR A 84 -14.79 -6.87 12.24
C THR A 84 -14.02 -6.45 13.48
N PRO A 85 -12.66 -6.60 13.52
CA PRO A 85 -11.85 -6.28 14.70
C PRO A 85 -11.87 -4.78 15.05
N PHE A 86 -12.07 -3.91 14.06
CA PHE A 86 -12.24 -2.47 14.21
C PHE A 86 -13.20 -1.95 13.13
N ASP A 87 -13.37 -0.63 13.00
CA ASP A 87 -14.35 -0.06 12.08
C ASP A 87 -14.19 -0.58 10.65
N ARG A 88 -15.28 -1.06 10.06
CA ARG A 88 -15.32 -1.65 8.72
C ARG A 88 -14.86 -0.67 7.63
N GLN A 89 -15.21 0.61 7.79
CA GLN A 89 -14.79 1.64 6.84
C GLN A 89 -13.28 1.89 6.94
N ASP A 90 -12.70 1.80 8.14
CA ASP A 90 -11.27 1.98 8.32
C ASP A 90 -10.48 0.81 7.70
N ILE A 91 -10.98 -0.45 7.82
CA ILE A 91 -10.40 -1.60 7.11
C ILE A 91 -10.40 -1.37 5.60
N TYR A 92 -11.55 -0.99 5.05
CA TYR A 92 -11.71 -0.71 3.62
C TYR A 92 -10.78 0.41 3.15
N HIS A 93 -10.76 1.54 3.86
CA HIS A 93 -9.94 2.69 3.50
C HIS A 93 -8.44 2.42 3.66
N LEU A 94 -8.03 1.67 4.69
CA LEU A 94 -6.64 1.29 4.89
C LEU A 94 -6.12 0.45 3.71
N SER A 95 -6.89 -0.56 3.31
CA SER A 95 -6.60 -1.39 2.15
C SER A 95 -6.48 -0.56 0.86
N ARG A 96 -7.44 0.33 0.59
CA ARG A 96 -7.43 1.19 -0.60
C ARG A 96 -6.27 2.18 -0.64
N GLN A 97 -5.90 2.77 0.49
CA GLN A 97 -4.79 3.72 0.51
C GLN A 97 -3.44 3.02 0.29
N MET A 98 -3.26 1.79 0.80
CA MET A 98 -2.08 0.99 0.50
C MET A 98 -1.99 0.64 -0.99
N ASP A 99 -3.10 0.29 -1.62
CA ASP A 99 -3.20 0.07 -3.05
C ASP A 99 -2.81 1.33 -3.86
N TYR A 100 -3.31 2.51 -3.48
CA TYR A 100 -2.94 3.77 -4.14
C TYR A 100 -1.44 4.11 -4.06
N ILE A 101 -0.75 3.76 -2.96
CA ILE A 101 0.72 3.93 -2.89
C ILE A 101 1.39 3.19 -4.04
N LEU A 102 0.95 1.96 -4.32
CA LEU A 102 1.57 1.14 -5.36
C LEU A 102 1.12 1.56 -6.76
N ASN A 103 -0.15 1.92 -6.94
CA ASN A 103 -0.69 2.41 -8.20
C ASN A 103 0.08 3.64 -8.69
N PHE A 104 0.25 4.66 -7.84
CA PHE A 104 1.05 5.83 -8.17
C PHE A 104 2.53 5.50 -8.42
N SER A 105 3.10 4.52 -7.71
CA SER A 105 4.47 4.07 -7.95
C SER A 105 4.61 3.43 -9.34
N ARG A 106 3.65 2.58 -9.74
CA ARG A 106 3.60 1.96 -11.08
C ARG A 106 3.38 2.99 -12.17
N GLU A 107 2.41 3.90 -11.99
CA GLU A 107 2.15 5.00 -12.93
C GLU A 107 3.40 5.84 -13.14
N THR A 108 4.08 6.24 -12.06
CA THR A 108 5.34 6.99 -12.12
C THR A 108 6.39 6.26 -12.96
N ALA A 109 6.64 4.96 -12.68
CA ALA A 109 7.62 4.18 -13.41
C ALA A 109 7.27 4.03 -14.90
N THR A 110 5.98 3.79 -15.20
CA THR A 110 5.46 3.66 -16.56
C THR A 110 5.66 4.96 -17.37
N GLU A 111 5.33 6.09 -16.75
CA GLU A 111 5.48 7.39 -17.38
C GLU A 111 6.95 7.82 -17.54
N MET A 112 7.80 7.54 -16.53
CA MET A 112 9.24 7.76 -16.67
C MET A 112 9.80 7.01 -17.88
N PHE A 113 9.43 5.74 -18.04
CA PHE A 113 9.83 4.93 -19.18
C PHE A 113 9.27 5.49 -20.50
N ALA A 114 7.97 5.76 -20.56
CA ALA A 114 7.28 6.24 -21.77
C ALA A 114 7.75 7.63 -22.23
N PHE A 115 8.04 8.53 -21.28
CA PHE A 115 8.45 9.92 -21.58
C PHE A 115 9.96 10.08 -21.69
N GLY A 116 10.74 9.03 -21.43
CA GLY A 116 12.19 9.06 -21.44
C GLY A 116 12.77 9.95 -20.33
N VAL A 117 12.13 9.96 -19.15
CA VAL A 117 12.59 10.73 -17.99
C VAL A 117 13.54 9.87 -17.15
N GLU A 118 14.82 10.25 -17.14
CA GLU A 118 15.79 9.64 -16.23
C GLU A 118 15.63 10.16 -14.80
N PRO A 119 15.85 9.31 -13.78
CA PRO A 119 15.74 9.71 -12.39
C PRO A 119 16.87 10.69 -12.00
N ASP A 120 16.48 11.85 -11.51
CA ASP A 120 17.36 12.81 -10.87
C ASP A 120 17.41 12.63 -9.34
N ASP A 121 18.18 13.48 -8.68
CA ASP A 121 18.35 13.41 -7.22
C ASP A 121 17.05 13.63 -6.45
N HIS A 122 16.15 14.49 -6.95
CA HIS A 122 14.87 14.75 -6.30
C HIS A 122 13.94 13.55 -6.42
N ILE A 123 13.82 12.94 -7.60
CA ILE A 123 13.08 11.68 -7.80
C ILE A 123 13.59 10.60 -6.84
N ARG A 124 14.93 10.40 -6.80
CA ARG A 124 15.53 9.39 -5.93
C ARG A 124 15.29 9.66 -4.44
N LYS A 125 15.34 10.93 -3.99
CA LYS A 125 15.06 11.32 -2.60
C LYS A 125 13.60 11.08 -2.24
N MET A 126 12.67 11.54 -3.07
CA MET A 126 11.24 11.33 -2.85
C MET A 126 10.88 9.84 -2.80
N VAL A 127 11.41 9.01 -3.71
CA VAL A 127 11.14 7.56 -3.73
C VAL A 127 11.78 6.85 -2.53
N ARG A 128 12.98 7.26 -2.08
CA ARG A 128 13.54 6.75 -0.81
C ARG A 128 12.67 7.11 0.40
N GLY A 129 12.13 8.33 0.43
CA GLY A 129 11.17 8.74 1.44
C GLY A 129 9.89 7.89 1.41
N LEU A 130 9.36 7.62 0.21
CA LEU A 130 8.19 6.76 0.02
C LEU A 130 8.46 5.33 0.50
N LEU A 131 9.62 4.76 0.14
CA LEU A 131 10.03 3.44 0.58
C LEU A 131 10.11 3.37 2.12
N TYR A 132 10.84 4.31 2.74
CA TYR A 132 10.95 4.35 4.20
C TYR A 132 9.59 4.49 4.90
N GLY A 133 8.71 5.37 4.40
CA GLY A 133 7.37 5.53 4.96
C GLY A 133 6.51 4.27 4.80
N THR A 134 6.61 3.57 3.67
CA THR A 134 5.90 2.31 3.42
C THR A 134 6.44 1.18 4.29
N GLU A 135 7.74 1.15 4.59
CA GLU A 135 8.33 0.22 5.58
C GLU A 135 7.72 0.42 6.97
N GLN A 136 7.55 1.69 7.39
CA GLN A 136 6.92 1.99 8.67
C GLN A 136 5.44 1.57 8.69
N VAL A 137 4.69 1.80 7.61
CA VAL A 137 3.30 1.34 7.49
C VAL A 137 3.21 -0.17 7.57
N SER A 138 4.03 -0.92 6.81
CA SER A 138 4.04 -2.38 6.86
C SER A 138 4.37 -2.91 8.26
N ALA A 139 5.35 -2.31 8.95
CA ALA A 139 5.69 -2.67 10.33
C ALA A 139 4.53 -2.40 11.30
N ALA A 140 3.82 -1.27 11.15
CA ALA A 140 2.71 -0.89 12.01
C ALA A 140 1.49 -1.79 11.81
N VAL A 141 1.09 -2.06 10.56
CA VAL A 141 -0.06 -2.92 10.25
C VAL A 141 0.13 -4.33 10.80
N ARG A 142 1.36 -4.88 10.73
CA ARG A 142 1.69 -6.21 11.26
C ARG A 142 1.41 -6.37 12.76
N VAL A 143 1.48 -5.29 13.53
CA VAL A 143 1.36 -5.32 14.99
C VAL A 143 0.19 -4.48 15.52
N MET A 144 -0.71 -4.03 14.64
CA MET A 144 -1.77 -3.08 15.01
C MET A 144 -2.73 -3.62 16.07
N GLY A 145 -2.97 -4.94 16.11
CA GLY A 145 -3.80 -5.59 17.14
C GLY A 145 -3.06 -5.97 18.41
N SER A 146 -1.72 -5.82 18.49
CA SER A 146 -0.92 -6.38 19.60
C SER A 146 0.04 -5.42 20.28
N ASP A 147 0.62 -4.42 19.58
CA ASP A 147 1.60 -3.48 20.15
C ASP A 147 1.35 -2.03 19.71
N GLN A 148 0.45 -1.36 20.45
CA GLN A 148 0.10 0.04 20.20
C GLN A 148 1.31 0.99 20.22
N LYS A 149 2.29 0.75 21.11
CA LYS A 149 3.48 1.63 21.22
C LYS A 149 4.34 1.55 19.96
N GLN A 150 4.53 0.34 19.43
CA GLN A 150 5.27 0.13 18.18
C GLN A 150 4.52 0.77 17.00
N VAL A 151 3.20 0.66 16.94
CA VAL A 151 2.38 1.33 15.91
C VAL A 151 2.55 2.84 15.98
N GLU A 152 2.42 3.46 17.16
CA GLU A 152 2.59 4.90 17.32
C GLU A 152 4.00 5.38 16.93
N GLN A 153 5.04 4.59 17.24
CA GLN A 153 6.40 4.90 16.80
C GLN A 153 6.53 4.87 15.28
N ALA A 154 6.02 3.83 14.63
CA ALA A 154 6.05 3.70 13.18
C ALA A 154 5.26 4.83 12.49
N ILE A 155 4.11 5.22 13.04
CA ILE A 155 3.33 6.39 12.58
C ILE A 155 4.16 7.67 12.64
N ARG A 156 4.89 7.92 13.73
CA ARG A 156 5.76 9.11 13.85
C ARG A 156 6.86 9.12 12.79
N GLU A 157 7.49 7.97 12.54
CA GLU A 157 8.54 7.86 11.52
C GLU A 157 7.97 8.01 10.09
N ALA A 158 6.84 7.39 9.79
CA ALA A 158 6.16 7.57 8.51
C ALA A 158 5.79 9.06 8.27
N ARG A 159 5.31 9.78 9.29
CA ARG A 159 5.04 11.22 9.19
C ARG A 159 6.29 12.07 8.91
N LYS A 160 7.47 11.66 9.38
CA LYS A 160 8.75 12.32 9.02
C LYS A 160 9.06 12.09 7.54
N ALA A 161 8.91 10.85 7.06
CA ALA A 161 9.13 10.50 5.65
C ALA A 161 8.23 11.35 4.73
N MET A 162 6.94 11.49 5.06
CA MET A 162 6.00 12.30 4.28
C MET A 162 6.40 13.78 4.20
N ARG A 163 6.87 14.36 5.32
CA ARG A 163 7.38 15.74 5.32
C ARG A 163 8.62 15.89 4.44
N ALA A 164 9.49 14.89 4.44
CA ALA A 164 10.69 14.89 3.59
C ALA A 164 10.30 14.81 2.10
N ILE A 165 9.35 13.95 1.72
CA ILE A 165 8.82 13.87 0.34
C ILE A 165 8.27 15.23 -0.11
N GLU A 166 7.46 15.89 0.71
CA GLU A 166 6.88 17.20 0.36
C GLU A 166 7.95 18.30 0.23
N ALA A 167 8.96 18.30 1.11
CA ALA A 167 10.07 19.24 1.04
C ALA A 167 10.92 19.00 -0.24
N ASP A 168 11.26 17.75 -0.55
CA ASP A 168 12.01 17.40 -1.76
C ASP A 168 11.21 17.72 -3.03
N TYR A 169 9.87 17.52 -3.02
CA TYR A 169 8.99 17.94 -4.11
C TYR A 169 9.05 19.44 -4.34
N ILE A 170 8.93 20.28 -3.30
CA ILE A 170 8.94 21.74 -3.43
C ILE A 170 10.30 22.21 -3.96
N THR A 171 11.40 21.69 -3.40
CA THR A 171 12.74 22.04 -3.84
C THR A 171 12.99 21.59 -5.30
N GLY A 172 12.58 20.37 -5.64
CA GLY A 172 12.68 19.86 -7.00
C GLY A 172 11.88 20.69 -8.01
N MET A 173 10.68 21.13 -7.65
CA MET A 173 9.87 22.02 -8.49
C MET A 173 10.52 23.40 -8.66
N GLN A 174 11.14 23.95 -7.62
CA GLN A 174 11.88 25.21 -7.71
C GLN A 174 13.07 25.08 -8.68
N ASP A 175 13.87 24.02 -8.55
CA ASP A 175 15.00 23.76 -9.44
C ASP A 175 14.53 23.55 -10.89
N LEU A 176 13.43 22.79 -11.04
CA LEU A 176 12.84 22.49 -12.34
C LEU A 176 12.39 23.76 -13.09
N PHE A 177 11.74 24.69 -12.41
CA PHE A 177 11.31 25.96 -13.01
C PHE A 177 12.44 26.94 -13.30
N SER A 178 13.63 26.72 -12.75
CA SER A 178 14.82 27.48 -13.09
C SER A 178 15.56 26.97 -14.34
N THR A 179 15.16 25.79 -14.88
CA THR A 179 15.77 25.24 -16.11
C THR A 179 15.35 26.03 -17.35
N GLY A 180 16.23 26.11 -18.34
CA GLY A 180 15.96 26.76 -19.62
C GLY A 180 15.19 25.91 -20.64
N ASP A 181 14.82 24.65 -20.30
CA ASP A 181 14.10 23.72 -21.18
C ASP A 181 12.70 23.43 -20.67
N PRO A 182 11.67 24.11 -21.24
CA PRO A 182 10.29 23.93 -20.80
C PRO A 182 9.74 22.52 -21.02
N MET A 183 10.21 21.79 -22.04
CA MET A 183 9.69 20.45 -22.34
C MET A 183 10.21 19.42 -21.32
N THR A 184 11.48 19.49 -20.96
CA THR A 184 12.05 18.68 -19.89
C THR A 184 11.39 19.02 -18.55
N ALA A 185 11.14 20.31 -18.28
CA ALA A 185 10.43 20.75 -17.08
C ALA A 185 9.01 20.16 -17.01
N LEU A 186 8.26 20.19 -18.11
CA LEU A 186 6.90 19.65 -18.15
C LEU A 186 6.88 18.14 -17.88
N ARG A 187 7.75 17.35 -18.54
CA ARG A 187 7.82 15.89 -18.34
C ARG A 187 8.19 15.52 -16.90
N LYS A 188 9.22 16.15 -16.34
CA LYS A 188 9.66 15.87 -14.95
C LYS A 188 8.61 16.32 -13.93
N ARG A 189 7.89 17.40 -14.18
CA ARG A 189 6.81 17.89 -13.33
C ARG A 189 5.73 16.82 -13.12
N GLU A 190 5.32 16.10 -14.18
CA GLU A 190 4.34 15.01 -14.05
C GLU A 190 4.87 13.92 -13.13
N ILE A 191 6.11 13.48 -13.31
CA ILE A 191 6.76 12.48 -12.47
C ILE A 191 6.81 12.92 -10.99
N TYR A 192 7.20 14.16 -10.73
CA TYR A 192 7.23 14.71 -9.36
C TYR A 192 5.83 14.74 -8.73
N HIS A 193 4.79 15.06 -9.50
CA HIS A 193 3.41 15.06 -9.03
C HIS A 193 2.95 13.66 -8.61
N HIS A 194 3.22 12.63 -9.44
CA HIS A 194 2.81 11.26 -9.13
C HIS A 194 3.52 10.70 -7.89
N ILE A 195 4.82 10.97 -7.72
CA ILE A 195 5.53 10.55 -6.48
C ILE A 195 4.95 11.29 -5.27
N ARG A 196 4.61 12.58 -5.39
CA ARG A 196 3.94 13.33 -4.31
C ARG A 196 2.56 12.74 -4.01
N ASP A 197 1.82 12.30 -5.03
CA ASP A 197 0.50 11.70 -4.83
C ASP A 197 0.60 10.32 -4.17
N ALA A 198 1.62 9.51 -4.47
CA ALA A 198 1.99 8.33 -3.68
C ALA A 198 2.28 8.69 -2.20
N GLY A 199 3.00 9.79 -1.96
CA GLY A 199 3.24 10.33 -0.62
C GLY A 199 1.96 10.78 0.10
N ARG A 200 0.96 11.28 -0.62
CA ARG A 200 -0.37 11.61 -0.08
C ARG A 200 -1.18 10.37 0.27
N ALA A 201 -1.14 9.33 -0.56
CA ALA A 201 -1.74 8.04 -0.24
C ALA A 201 -1.09 7.42 1.01
N LEU A 202 0.25 7.50 1.13
CA LEU A 202 0.97 7.10 2.35
C LEU A 202 0.47 7.88 3.57
N ARG A 203 0.25 9.21 3.46
CA ARG A 203 -0.30 10.04 4.54
C ARG A 203 -1.68 9.56 4.96
N ALA A 204 -2.57 9.37 4.00
CA ALA A 204 -3.92 8.88 4.28
C ALA A 204 -3.90 7.51 4.97
N THR A 205 -3.03 6.58 4.53
CA THR A 205 -2.81 5.29 5.18
C THR A 205 -2.43 5.46 6.66
N VAL A 206 -1.47 6.34 6.94
CA VAL A 206 -0.97 6.61 8.31
C VAL A 206 -2.06 7.24 9.18
N ASP A 207 -2.87 8.14 8.64
CA ASP A 207 -3.94 8.80 9.40
C ASP A 207 -5.08 7.84 9.74
N ILE A 208 -5.45 6.93 8.81
CA ILE A 208 -6.43 5.86 9.06
C ILE A 208 -5.88 4.88 10.11
N LEU A 209 -4.63 4.45 9.97
CA LEU A 209 -3.99 3.54 10.92
C LEU A 209 -3.94 4.16 12.33
N HIS A 210 -3.62 5.44 12.44
CA HIS A 210 -3.64 6.17 13.72
C HIS A 210 -5.05 6.20 14.32
N LYS A 211 -6.08 6.49 13.52
CA LYS A 211 -7.48 6.47 13.95
C LYS A 211 -7.88 5.08 14.48
N ALA A 212 -7.57 4.03 13.73
CA ALA A 212 -7.91 2.65 14.08
C ALA A 212 -7.28 2.21 15.42
N VAL A 213 -6.03 2.62 15.68
CA VAL A 213 -5.29 2.24 16.90
C VAL A 213 -5.67 3.08 18.11
N VAL A 214 -5.96 4.36 17.93
CA VAL A 214 -6.34 5.27 19.05
C VAL A 214 -7.82 5.10 19.42
N GLY A 215 -8.62 4.44 18.58
CA GLY A 215 -10.05 4.20 18.86
C GLY A 215 -10.89 5.48 18.84
N ILE A 216 -10.43 6.52 18.18
CA ILE A 216 -11.21 7.76 17.99
C ILE A 216 -12.19 7.50 16.84
N SER A 217 -13.37 7.04 17.21
CA SER A 217 -14.53 6.92 16.31
C SER A 217 -15.38 8.18 16.35
#